data_98fb170d959a1cd4fb1de296fb6781fb
#
_entry.id   98fb170d959a1cd4fb1de296fb6781fb
#
_cell.length_a   1.000
_cell.length_b   1.000
_cell.length_c   1.000
_cell.angle_alpha   90.00
_cell.angle_beta   90.00
_cell.angle_gamma   90.00
#
_symmetry.space_group_name_H-M   'P 1'
#
loop_
_entity.id
_entity.type
_entity.pdbx_description
1 polymer ?
#
loop_
_entity_poly.entity_id
_entity_poly.type
_entity_poly.pdbx_seq_one_letter_code
_entity_poly.pdbx_strand_id
1 'polypeptide(L)'
;LVIPDNVGGRYSVLTPVGLFPMAVAGVDIHAVMEGAQKAEKMLSSSADLSKNSAYRYAANRHLLFRRGKTIELFAVFQPSLEHISEWWKQLAGESGGKEGGGIFPASAQYTTDLHSLGQWVQEGNRILFETFLRVKNPMQRLKIPEGAGSGDGASYLTGKTLDFVSEKAYKGAVAAHLEGEVPSLAVTL
;
A
#
# COMPACT_ATOMS: atom_id res chain seq x y z
N LEU A 1 -15.24 -15.49 23.21
CA LEU A 1 -15.11 -14.16 22.57
C LEU A 1 -16.38 -13.90 21.76
N VAL A 2 -16.98 -12.74 21.99
CA VAL A 2 -18.15 -12.31 21.22
C VAL A 2 -17.67 -11.45 20.04
N ILE A 3 -18.12 -11.79 18.84
CA ILE A 3 -17.89 -11.01 17.64
C ILE A 3 -19.10 -10.09 17.47
N PRO A 4 -18.93 -8.76 17.32
CA PRO A 4 -20.04 -7.85 17.07
C PRO A 4 -20.76 -8.22 15.76
N ASP A 5 -22.06 -8.39 15.79
CA ASP A 5 -22.87 -8.76 14.62
C ASP A 5 -23.10 -7.59 13.65
N ASN A 6 -22.88 -6.36 14.10
CA ASN A 6 -23.00 -5.12 13.31
C ASN A 6 -21.68 -4.69 12.64
N VAL A 7 -20.60 -5.49 12.71
CA VAL A 7 -19.32 -5.21 12.05
C VAL A 7 -19.11 -6.18 10.89
N GLY A 8 -19.16 -5.68 9.68
CA GLY A 8 -18.91 -6.48 8.47
C GLY A 8 -17.49 -7.05 8.41
N GLY A 9 -17.32 -8.21 7.74
CA GLY A 9 -16.05 -8.97 7.71
C GLY A 9 -14.82 -8.13 7.34
N ARG A 10 -14.89 -7.33 6.29
CA ARG A 10 -13.78 -6.49 5.82
C ARG A 10 -13.37 -5.37 6.79
N TYR A 11 -14.20 -5.05 7.79
CA TYR A 11 -13.90 -4.08 8.84
C TYR A 11 -13.54 -4.74 10.19
N SER A 12 -13.53 -6.07 10.27
CA SER A 12 -13.49 -6.79 11.54
C SER A 12 -12.09 -7.01 12.11
N VAL A 13 -11.03 -6.55 11.43
CA VAL A 13 -9.62 -6.76 11.84
C VAL A 13 -9.31 -6.25 13.25
N LEU A 14 -9.95 -5.17 13.70
CA LEU A 14 -9.81 -4.61 15.05
C LEU A 14 -10.86 -5.13 16.05
N THR A 15 -11.55 -6.20 15.72
CA THR A 15 -12.45 -6.94 16.61
C THR A 15 -11.77 -8.24 17.05
N PRO A 16 -12.40 -9.09 17.90
CA PRO A 16 -11.86 -10.39 18.23
C PRO A 16 -11.51 -11.28 17.02
N VAL A 17 -12.09 -11.04 15.84
CA VAL A 17 -11.77 -11.76 14.59
C VAL A 17 -10.30 -11.63 14.21
N GLY A 18 -9.74 -10.41 14.28
CA GLY A 18 -8.33 -10.18 13.97
C GLY A 18 -7.44 -10.15 15.22
N LEU A 19 -7.91 -9.54 16.32
CA LEU A 19 -7.09 -9.38 17.52
C LEU A 19 -6.74 -10.70 18.21
N PHE A 20 -7.64 -11.70 18.19
CA PHE A 20 -7.38 -12.99 18.83
C PHE A 20 -6.23 -13.76 18.13
N PRO A 21 -6.27 -13.99 16.80
CA PRO A 21 -5.14 -14.63 16.13
C PRO A 21 -3.83 -13.81 16.20
N MET A 22 -3.90 -12.48 16.19
CA MET A 22 -2.71 -11.64 16.41
C MET A 22 -2.09 -11.87 17.78
N ALA A 23 -2.91 -11.92 18.84
CA ALA A 23 -2.43 -12.21 20.19
C ALA A 23 -1.81 -13.61 20.30
N VAL A 24 -2.42 -14.62 19.68
CA VAL A 24 -1.87 -15.99 19.62
C VAL A 24 -0.54 -16.03 18.89
N ALA A 25 -0.37 -15.22 17.84
CA ALA A 25 0.87 -15.07 17.09
C ALA A 25 1.95 -14.22 17.82
N GLY A 26 1.64 -13.70 19.01
CA GLY A 26 2.58 -12.87 19.79
C GLY A 26 2.65 -11.40 19.36
N VAL A 27 1.71 -10.94 18.56
CA VAL A 27 1.63 -9.51 18.18
C VAL A 27 1.10 -8.71 19.36
N ASP A 28 1.72 -7.55 19.63
CA ASP A 28 1.24 -6.61 20.64
C ASP A 28 -0.07 -5.95 20.18
N ILE A 29 -1.20 -6.55 20.58
CA ILE A 29 -2.53 -6.04 20.23
C ILE A 29 -2.87 -4.70 20.90
N HIS A 30 -2.18 -4.34 22.00
CA HIS A 30 -2.35 -3.03 22.62
C HIS A 30 -1.74 -1.95 21.73
N ALA A 31 -0.53 -2.18 21.20
CA ALA A 31 0.10 -1.27 20.25
C ALA A 31 -0.73 -1.12 18.95
N VAL A 32 -1.34 -2.21 18.46
CA VAL A 32 -2.27 -2.16 17.32
C VAL A 32 -3.46 -1.25 17.62
N MET A 33 -4.10 -1.42 18.77
CA MET A 33 -5.27 -0.61 19.18
C MET A 33 -4.91 0.86 19.43
N GLU A 34 -3.76 1.13 20.04
CA GLU A 34 -3.26 2.50 20.19
C GLU A 34 -3.04 3.18 18.83
N GLY A 35 -2.47 2.47 17.86
CA GLY A 35 -2.31 2.96 16.49
C GLY A 35 -3.64 3.33 15.85
N ALA A 36 -4.65 2.44 15.99
CA ALA A 36 -6.00 2.68 15.50
C ALA A 36 -6.66 3.91 16.14
N GLN A 37 -6.54 4.06 17.46
CA GLN A 37 -7.07 5.23 18.19
C GLN A 37 -6.38 6.55 17.79
N LYS A 38 -5.06 6.52 17.58
CA LYS A 38 -4.31 7.69 17.08
C LYS A 38 -4.78 8.07 15.67
N ALA A 39 -4.94 7.09 14.78
CA ALA A 39 -5.45 7.33 13.43
C ALA A 39 -6.88 7.88 13.45
N GLU A 40 -7.77 7.33 14.27
CA GLU A 40 -9.14 7.81 14.42
C GLU A 40 -9.16 9.29 14.85
N LYS A 41 -8.44 9.65 15.90
CA LYS A 41 -8.35 11.05 16.38
C LYS A 41 -7.80 11.99 15.29
N MET A 42 -6.77 11.57 14.56
CA MET A 42 -6.16 12.37 13.49
C MET A 42 -7.12 12.57 12.32
N LEU A 43 -7.85 11.51 11.93
CA LEU A 43 -8.68 11.50 10.73
C LEU A 43 -10.12 12.01 10.98
N SER A 44 -10.60 12.03 12.25
CA SER A 44 -11.90 12.57 12.61
C SER A 44 -11.88 14.08 12.93
N SER A 45 -10.70 14.66 13.13
CA SER A 45 -10.55 16.03 13.64
C SER A 45 -10.95 17.13 12.66
N SER A 46 -10.98 16.88 11.36
CA SER A 46 -11.27 17.90 10.35
C SER A 46 -11.73 17.28 9.02
N ALA A 47 -12.67 17.95 8.35
CA ALA A 47 -13.07 17.64 6.97
C ALA A 47 -12.20 18.36 5.92
N ASP A 48 -11.29 19.23 6.31
CA ASP A 48 -10.39 19.97 5.43
C ASP A 48 -9.39 19.02 4.76
N LEU A 49 -9.40 18.96 3.43
CA LEU A 49 -8.52 18.09 2.65
C LEU A 49 -7.02 18.37 2.87
N SER A 50 -6.65 19.58 3.26
CA SER A 50 -5.26 19.92 3.56
C SER A 50 -4.78 19.29 4.88
N LYS A 51 -5.70 19.00 5.79
CA LYS A 51 -5.46 18.47 7.14
C LYS A 51 -5.82 16.99 7.28
N ASN A 52 -6.72 16.48 6.45
CA ASN A 52 -7.22 15.11 6.51
C ASN A 52 -6.72 14.30 5.34
N SER A 53 -5.71 13.46 5.57
CA SER A 53 -5.09 12.63 4.54
C SER A 53 -6.05 11.57 3.97
N ALA A 54 -6.97 11.03 4.77
CA ALA A 54 -7.96 10.05 4.29
C ALA A 54 -8.95 10.69 3.31
N TYR A 55 -9.48 11.87 3.65
CA TYR A 55 -10.37 12.60 2.74
C TYR A 55 -9.64 13.07 1.48
N ARG A 56 -8.38 13.51 1.60
CA ARG A 56 -7.56 13.85 0.44
C ARG A 56 -7.32 12.65 -0.48
N TYR A 57 -7.02 11.48 0.10
CA TYR A 57 -6.89 10.25 -0.66
C TYR A 57 -8.19 9.89 -1.38
N ALA A 58 -9.32 9.91 -0.68
CA ALA A 58 -10.64 9.63 -1.25
C ALA A 58 -11.00 10.62 -2.38
N ALA A 59 -10.75 11.92 -2.19
CA ALA A 59 -10.98 12.95 -3.20
C ALA A 59 -10.13 12.72 -4.45
N ASN A 60 -8.84 12.40 -4.30
CA ASN A 60 -7.96 12.11 -5.43
C ASN A 60 -8.42 10.86 -6.21
N ARG A 61 -8.80 9.79 -5.51
CA ARG A 61 -9.37 8.59 -6.12
C ARG A 61 -10.63 8.92 -6.94
N HIS A 62 -11.53 9.72 -6.37
CA HIS A 62 -12.74 10.14 -7.06
C HIS A 62 -12.43 10.98 -8.31
N LEU A 63 -11.50 11.94 -8.21
CA LEU A 63 -11.09 12.75 -9.37
C LEU A 63 -10.45 11.90 -10.47
N LEU A 64 -9.62 10.94 -10.13
CA LEU A 64 -9.01 10.01 -11.08
C LEU A 64 -10.06 9.15 -11.74
N PHE A 65 -11.02 8.61 -10.98
CA PHE A 65 -12.15 7.85 -11.51
C PHE A 65 -12.97 8.69 -12.51
N ARG A 66 -13.28 9.94 -12.17
CA ARG A 66 -13.99 10.87 -13.07
C ARG A 66 -13.22 11.19 -14.35
N ARG A 67 -11.89 10.98 -14.35
CA ARG A 67 -11.02 11.11 -15.52
C ARG A 67 -10.80 9.78 -16.26
N GLY A 68 -11.61 8.76 -15.99
CA GLY A 68 -11.55 7.46 -16.66
C GLY A 68 -10.50 6.49 -16.10
N LYS A 69 -9.89 6.78 -14.94
CA LYS A 69 -9.00 5.85 -14.26
C LYS A 69 -9.83 4.88 -13.43
N THR A 70 -10.16 3.73 -14.00
CA THR A 70 -11.08 2.74 -13.43
C THR A 70 -10.40 1.61 -12.66
N ILE A 71 -9.07 1.55 -12.71
CA ILE A 71 -8.24 0.56 -11.98
C ILE A 71 -7.31 1.30 -11.04
N GLU A 72 -7.29 0.89 -9.77
CA GLU A 72 -6.29 1.30 -8.80
C GLU A 72 -5.35 0.13 -8.50
N LEU A 73 -4.08 0.27 -8.83
CA LEU A 73 -3.04 -0.68 -8.50
C LEU A 73 -2.36 -0.27 -7.20
N PHE A 74 -2.68 -0.99 -6.13
CA PHE A 74 -2.09 -0.76 -4.81
C PHE A 74 -0.77 -1.51 -4.72
N ALA A 75 0.34 -0.80 -4.82
CA ALA A 75 1.68 -1.37 -4.92
C ALA A 75 2.49 -1.20 -3.63
N VAL A 76 3.21 -2.26 -3.25
CA VAL A 76 4.10 -2.30 -2.09
C VAL A 76 5.49 -2.74 -2.51
N PHE A 77 6.53 -2.13 -1.95
CA PHE A 77 7.93 -2.55 -2.15
C PHE A 77 8.47 -3.41 -0.99
N GLN A 78 7.81 -3.36 0.16
CA GLN A 78 8.17 -4.18 1.32
C GLN A 78 7.31 -5.45 1.34
N PRO A 79 7.91 -6.66 1.28
CA PRO A 79 7.15 -7.92 1.30
C PRO A 79 6.24 -8.07 2.53
N SER A 80 6.62 -7.50 3.67
CA SER A 80 5.81 -7.51 4.90
C SER A 80 4.47 -6.77 4.78
N LEU A 81 4.29 -5.94 3.75
CA LEU A 81 3.04 -5.22 3.48
C LEU A 81 2.12 -5.92 2.47
N GLU A 82 2.54 -7.04 1.90
CA GLU A 82 1.78 -7.77 0.88
C GLU A 82 0.37 -8.10 1.34
N HIS A 83 0.21 -8.69 2.51
CA HIS A 83 -1.12 -9.05 3.02
C HIS A 83 -1.99 -7.84 3.40
N ILE A 84 -1.40 -6.67 3.64
CA ILE A 84 -2.15 -5.42 3.79
C ILE A 84 -2.75 -5.01 2.44
N SER A 85 -2.01 -5.17 1.35
CA SER A 85 -2.52 -4.89 0.01
C SER A 85 -3.62 -5.87 -0.41
N GLU A 86 -3.51 -7.15 -0.01
CA GLU A 86 -4.55 -8.16 -0.23
C GLU A 86 -5.84 -7.83 0.55
N TRP A 87 -5.72 -7.48 1.83
CA TRP A 87 -6.88 -7.02 2.61
C TRP A 87 -7.51 -5.75 2.02
N TRP A 88 -6.69 -4.80 1.57
CA TRP A 88 -7.18 -3.58 0.93
C TRP A 88 -8.02 -3.88 -0.33
N LYS A 89 -7.68 -4.89 -1.12
CA LYS A 89 -8.49 -5.33 -2.28
C LYS A 89 -9.91 -5.70 -1.85
N GLN A 90 -10.04 -6.50 -0.80
CA GLN A 90 -11.35 -6.86 -0.28
C GLN A 90 -12.10 -5.63 0.24
N LEU A 91 -11.43 -4.81 1.05
CA LEU A 91 -12.01 -3.58 1.60
C LEU A 91 -12.54 -2.65 0.50
N ALA A 92 -11.73 -2.37 -0.51
CA ALA A 92 -12.08 -1.47 -1.60
C ALA A 92 -13.11 -2.09 -2.55
N GLY A 93 -12.96 -3.36 -2.92
CA GLY A 93 -13.84 -4.07 -3.85
C GLY A 93 -15.25 -4.24 -3.31
N GLU A 94 -15.39 -4.77 -2.10
CA GLU A 94 -16.70 -4.96 -1.47
C GLU A 94 -17.40 -3.64 -1.07
N SER A 95 -16.61 -2.59 -0.83
CA SER A 95 -17.18 -1.29 -0.48
C SER A 95 -17.61 -0.48 -1.68
N GLY A 96 -16.79 -0.47 -2.75
CA GLY A 96 -16.98 0.37 -3.93
C GLY A 96 -17.60 -0.31 -5.13
N GLY A 97 -17.49 -1.63 -5.27
CA GLY A 97 -17.99 -2.39 -6.41
C GLY A 97 -19.49 -2.66 -6.33
N LYS A 98 -20.31 -1.64 -6.49
CA LYS A 98 -21.79 -1.71 -6.38
C LYS A 98 -22.45 -0.93 -7.50
N GLU A 99 -23.68 -1.30 -7.82
CA GLU A 99 -24.53 -0.57 -8.78
C GLU A 99 -23.88 -0.39 -10.17
N GLY A 100 -23.07 -1.34 -10.58
CA GLY A 100 -22.35 -1.29 -11.86
C GLY A 100 -21.19 -0.30 -11.91
N GLY A 101 -20.78 0.28 -10.79
CA GLY A 101 -19.71 1.26 -10.70
C GLY A 101 -18.56 0.84 -9.80
N GLY A 102 -17.64 1.77 -9.59
CA GLY A 102 -16.50 1.63 -8.69
C GLY A 102 -15.14 1.52 -9.40
N ILE A 103 -14.07 1.74 -8.62
CA ILE A 103 -12.69 1.54 -9.06
C ILE A 103 -12.33 0.09 -8.78
N PHE A 104 -11.84 -0.64 -9.79
CA PHE A 104 -11.37 -2.02 -9.62
C PHE A 104 -10.08 -2.03 -8.81
N PRO A 105 -10.04 -2.70 -7.64
CA PRO A 105 -8.85 -2.76 -6.82
C PRO A 105 -7.96 -3.92 -7.27
N ALA A 106 -6.73 -3.62 -7.63
CA ALA A 106 -5.67 -4.58 -7.86
C ALA A 106 -4.52 -4.36 -6.88
N SER A 107 -3.69 -5.36 -6.63
CA SER A 107 -2.47 -5.23 -5.84
C SER A 107 -1.26 -5.74 -6.59
N ALA A 108 -0.09 -5.18 -6.25
CA ALA A 108 1.19 -5.63 -6.79
C ALA A 108 2.29 -5.56 -5.73
N GLN A 109 3.18 -6.54 -5.74
CA GLN A 109 4.42 -6.53 -4.98
C GLN A 109 5.58 -6.14 -5.90
N TYR A 110 5.99 -4.91 -5.84
CA TYR A 110 7.18 -4.45 -6.54
C TYR A 110 8.45 -4.82 -5.72
N THR A 111 9.58 -5.21 -6.31
CA THR A 111 9.90 -5.19 -7.77
C THR A 111 9.41 -6.39 -8.56
N THR A 112 8.97 -7.46 -7.92
CA THR A 112 8.58 -8.72 -8.58
C THR A 112 7.56 -8.48 -9.70
N ASP A 113 6.49 -7.76 -9.40
CA ASP A 113 5.42 -7.50 -10.37
C ASP A 113 5.75 -6.40 -11.39
N LEU A 114 6.87 -5.72 -11.30
CA LEU A 114 7.39 -4.94 -12.42
C LEU A 114 7.77 -5.83 -13.60
N HIS A 115 8.15 -7.10 -13.35
CA HIS A 115 8.44 -8.08 -14.39
C HIS A 115 7.19 -8.74 -14.98
N SER A 116 6.06 -8.71 -14.29
CA SER A 116 4.79 -9.29 -14.74
C SER A 116 3.83 -8.23 -15.31
N LEU A 117 3.70 -7.10 -14.63
CA LEU A 117 2.73 -6.04 -14.93
C LEU A 117 3.36 -4.76 -15.45
N GLY A 118 4.67 -4.54 -15.24
CA GLY A 118 5.33 -3.27 -15.52
C GLY A 118 5.17 -2.80 -16.95
N GLN A 119 5.26 -3.71 -17.95
CA GLN A 119 5.04 -3.36 -19.35
C GLN A 119 3.63 -2.83 -19.59
N TRP A 120 2.62 -3.46 -19.00
CA TRP A 120 1.23 -3.01 -19.15
C TRP A 120 0.97 -1.69 -18.42
N VAL A 121 1.56 -1.51 -17.24
CA VAL A 121 1.48 -0.23 -16.52
C VAL A 121 2.10 0.88 -17.35
N GLN A 122 3.29 0.63 -17.93
CA GLN A 122 4.05 1.62 -18.68
C GLN A 122 3.40 2.00 -20.03
N GLU A 123 2.86 1.02 -20.77
CA GLU A 123 2.42 1.22 -22.17
C GLU A 123 1.00 0.73 -22.47
N GLY A 124 0.30 0.14 -21.50
CA GLY A 124 -1.08 -0.33 -21.67
C GLY A 124 -2.11 0.81 -21.68
N ASN A 125 -3.39 0.44 -21.59
CA ASN A 125 -4.48 1.41 -21.55
C ASN A 125 -4.36 2.38 -20.36
N ARG A 126 -4.60 3.66 -20.61
CA ARG A 126 -4.49 4.73 -19.60
C ARG A 126 -5.70 4.79 -18.65
N ILE A 127 -6.21 3.63 -18.23
CA ILE A 127 -7.34 3.49 -17.29
C ILE A 127 -6.90 3.20 -15.86
N LEU A 128 -5.59 3.09 -15.61
CA LEU A 128 -4.99 2.75 -14.32
C LEU A 128 -4.35 3.98 -13.66
N PHE A 129 -4.33 3.99 -12.34
CA PHE A 129 -3.45 4.79 -11.50
C PHE A 129 -2.86 3.91 -10.39
N GLU A 130 -1.73 4.32 -9.83
CA GLU A 130 -1.06 3.59 -8.77
C GLU A 130 -1.26 4.26 -7.42
N THR A 131 -1.32 3.46 -6.35
CA THR A 131 -1.20 3.91 -4.97
C THR A 131 -0.10 3.13 -4.28
N PHE A 132 0.96 3.80 -3.86
CA PHE A 132 2.09 3.19 -3.17
C PHE A 132 1.93 3.26 -1.66
N LEU A 133 1.94 2.11 -0.98
CA LEU A 133 2.08 2.06 0.47
C LEU A 133 3.56 1.97 0.84
N ARG A 134 4.03 2.88 1.67
CA ARG A 134 5.45 3.03 2.02
C ARG A 134 5.66 3.10 3.52
N VAL A 135 6.76 2.52 3.99
CA VAL A 135 7.27 2.72 5.35
C VAL A 135 8.48 3.66 5.29
N LYS A 136 8.36 4.82 5.93
CA LYS A 136 9.44 5.81 5.96
C LYS A 136 10.61 5.39 6.85
N ASN A 137 10.29 4.79 7.99
CA ASN A 137 11.27 4.38 8.98
C ASN A 137 11.09 2.88 9.28
N PRO A 138 11.77 1.98 8.56
CA PRO A 138 11.67 0.56 8.81
C PRO A 138 12.21 0.21 10.20
N MET A 139 11.57 -0.75 10.87
CA MET A 139 11.98 -1.20 12.21
C MET A 139 13.38 -1.83 12.22
N GLN A 140 13.76 -2.46 11.12
CA GLN A 140 15.08 -3.10 10.97
C GLN A 140 15.72 -2.64 9.66
N ARG A 141 17.02 -2.38 9.70
CA ARG A 141 17.83 -2.01 8.53
C ARG A 141 18.90 -3.07 8.30
N LEU A 142 18.63 -3.94 7.37
CA LEU A 142 19.58 -4.96 6.93
C LEU A 142 20.54 -4.36 5.91
N LYS A 143 21.85 -4.47 6.18
CA LYS A 143 22.91 -4.06 5.25
C LYS A 143 23.31 -5.23 4.36
N ILE A 144 23.59 -4.93 3.11
CA ILE A 144 24.18 -5.87 2.16
C ILE A 144 25.65 -6.10 2.59
N PRO A 145 26.04 -7.35 2.88
CA PRO A 145 27.37 -7.64 3.42
C PRO A 145 28.48 -7.43 2.37
N GLU A 146 29.72 -7.31 2.83
CA GLU A 146 30.89 -7.31 1.94
C GLU A 146 30.99 -8.63 1.18
N GLY A 147 31.41 -8.55 -0.08
CA GLY A 147 31.49 -9.71 -0.99
C GLY A 147 30.18 -10.13 -1.64
N ALA A 148 29.05 -9.57 -1.22
CA ALA A 148 27.81 -9.75 -1.96
C ALA A 148 27.92 -9.08 -3.33
N GLY A 149 27.48 -9.79 -4.38
CA GLY A 149 27.53 -9.27 -5.74
C GLY A 149 28.90 -9.33 -6.39
N SER A 150 29.87 -10.06 -5.80
CA SER A 150 31.15 -10.32 -6.47
C SER A 150 30.94 -11.25 -7.65
N GLY A 151 31.16 -10.73 -8.86
CA GLY A 151 31.00 -11.47 -10.12
C GLY A 151 29.68 -11.26 -10.86
N ASP A 152 28.68 -10.62 -10.25
CA ASP A 152 27.38 -10.32 -10.87
C ASP A 152 27.17 -8.81 -11.18
N GLY A 153 28.17 -7.97 -10.91
CA GLY A 153 28.10 -6.51 -11.11
C GLY A 153 27.36 -5.74 -10.02
N ALA A 154 26.88 -6.39 -8.96
CA ALA A 154 26.10 -5.75 -7.89
C ALA A 154 26.95 -5.24 -6.71
N SER A 155 28.28 -5.28 -6.80
CA SER A 155 29.20 -4.84 -5.74
C SER A 155 29.01 -3.38 -5.28
N TYR A 156 28.44 -2.51 -6.14
CA TYR A 156 28.11 -1.11 -5.79
C TYR A 156 27.01 -1.02 -4.70
N LEU A 157 26.30 -2.10 -4.43
CA LEU A 157 25.29 -2.16 -3.36
C LEU A 157 25.89 -2.51 -1.99
N THR A 158 27.14 -2.95 -1.93
CA THR A 158 27.81 -3.32 -0.68
C THR A 158 27.72 -2.18 0.35
N GLY A 159 27.33 -2.53 1.57
CA GLY A 159 27.16 -1.59 2.67
C GLY A 159 25.87 -0.74 2.60
N LYS A 160 25.14 -0.77 1.49
CA LYS A 160 23.81 -0.16 1.41
C LYS A 160 22.79 -1.01 2.18
N THR A 161 21.70 -0.38 2.60
CA THR A 161 20.60 -1.11 3.25
C THR A 161 19.55 -1.55 2.24
N LEU A 162 18.80 -2.61 2.55
CA LEU A 162 17.72 -3.09 1.66
C LEU A 162 16.63 -2.01 1.48
N ASP A 163 16.34 -1.25 2.53
CA ASP A 163 15.39 -0.12 2.43
C ASP A 163 15.90 0.98 1.50
N PHE A 164 17.22 1.24 1.47
CA PHE A 164 17.79 2.16 0.49
C PHE A 164 17.59 1.66 -0.95
N VAL A 165 17.79 0.36 -1.20
CA VAL A 165 17.58 -0.24 -2.53
C VAL A 165 16.11 -0.15 -2.94
N SER A 166 15.19 -0.53 -2.05
CA SER A 166 13.74 -0.42 -2.26
C SER A 166 13.31 1.02 -2.54
N GLU A 167 13.85 1.99 -1.82
CA GLU A 167 13.56 3.41 -2.05
C GLU A 167 14.04 3.90 -3.43
N LYS A 168 15.19 3.40 -3.90
CA LYS A 168 15.68 3.75 -5.25
C LYS A 168 14.84 3.09 -6.34
N ALA A 169 14.44 1.83 -6.14
CA ALA A 169 13.52 1.13 -7.05
C ALA A 169 12.17 1.84 -7.12
N TYR A 170 11.59 2.22 -5.97
CA TYR A 170 10.36 3.02 -5.91
C TYR A 170 10.47 4.32 -6.71
N LYS A 171 11.54 5.11 -6.48
CA LYS A 171 11.73 6.39 -7.19
C LYS A 171 11.88 6.20 -8.69
N GLY A 172 12.59 5.15 -9.12
CA GLY A 172 12.73 4.82 -10.53
C GLY A 172 11.40 4.43 -11.17
N ALA A 173 10.64 3.55 -10.52
CA ALA A 173 9.33 3.12 -11.02
C ALA A 173 8.35 4.31 -11.12
N VAL A 174 8.24 5.12 -10.08
CA VAL A 174 7.37 6.31 -10.09
C VAL A 174 7.75 7.28 -11.21
N ALA A 175 9.04 7.55 -11.39
CA ALA A 175 9.50 8.46 -12.46
C ALA A 175 9.12 7.93 -13.84
N ALA A 176 9.41 6.65 -14.12
CA ALA A 176 9.09 6.02 -15.40
C ALA A 176 7.57 5.98 -15.67
N HIS A 177 6.78 5.60 -14.68
CA HIS A 177 5.33 5.51 -14.83
C HIS A 177 4.68 6.89 -15.00
N LEU A 178 5.18 7.93 -14.33
CA LEU A 178 4.74 9.32 -14.54
C LEU A 178 5.06 9.83 -15.95
N GLU A 179 6.24 9.52 -16.48
CA GLU A 179 6.59 9.81 -17.89
C GLU A 179 5.64 9.07 -18.84
N GLY A 180 5.19 7.87 -18.47
CA GLY A 180 4.15 7.10 -19.16
C GLY A 180 2.73 7.57 -18.91
N GLU A 181 2.50 8.74 -18.29
CA GLU A 181 1.16 9.30 -17.99
C GLU A 181 0.32 8.42 -17.04
N VAL A 182 0.97 7.65 -16.17
CA VAL A 182 0.31 6.89 -15.10
C VAL A 182 0.33 7.73 -13.81
N PRO A 183 -0.82 8.24 -13.34
CA PRO A 183 -0.88 8.98 -12.09
C PRO A 183 -0.53 8.09 -10.90
N SER A 184 0.20 8.62 -9.92
CA SER A 184 0.52 7.90 -8.71
C SER A 184 0.21 8.69 -7.45
N LEU A 185 -0.28 7.98 -6.44
CA LEU A 185 -0.50 8.44 -5.08
C LEU A 185 0.47 7.71 -4.15
N ALA A 186 0.78 8.30 -3.00
CA ALA A 186 1.59 7.63 -1.98
C ALA A 186 0.97 7.80 -0.60
N VAL A 187 0.82 6.69 0.11
CA VAL A 187 0.48 6.63 1.53
C VAL A 187 1.76 6.22 2.27
N THR A 188 2.20 7.06 3.20
CA THR A 188 3.45 6.84 3.93
C THR A 188 3.17 6.68 5.42
N LEU A 189 3.68 5.58 5.98
CA LEU A 189 3.64 5.21 7.39
C LEU A 189 4.95 5.58 8.08
#